data_feb0f2b36b712c5dbd3696ad5c1ba61b
#
_entry.id   feb0f2b36b712c5dbd3696ad5c1ba61b
#
_cell.length_a   1.000
_cell.length_b   1.000
_cell.length_c   1.000
_cell.angle_alpha   90.00
_cell.angle_beta   90.00
_cell.angle_gamma   90.00
#
_symmetry.space_group_name_H-M   'P 1'
#
loop_
_entity.id
_entity.type
_entity.pdbx_description
1 polymer ?
#
loop_
_entity_poly.entity_id
_entity_poly.type
_entity_poly.pdbx_seq_one_letter_code
_entity_poly.pdbx_strand_id
1 'polypeptide(L)'
;LLRRLGKARGMHRVELLTRKISDIGLSADYAKDVEVVTDRSRIVRLPCGPEGYLPKEQLWPYLQEFIDNALRYIRDQGEVPDAIHGHYADGGFVATRIAKILGIPVFYTAHSLGRFKRERILSEGMSPRVSERKFHFRERIEAEEETLEHAELVIASTNNEVETQYARYDHYDKDAMRV
;
A
#
# COMPACT_ATOMS: atom_id res chain seq x y z
N LEU A 1 5.08 -3.81 -13.01
CA LEU A 1 6.15 -3.43 -12.08
C LEU A 1 6.95 -4.65 -11.63
N LEU A 2 6.39 -5.64 -10.90
CA LEU A 2 7.07 -6.78 -10.29
C LEU A 2 7.99 -7.56 -11.25
N ARG A 3 7.50 -7.92 -12.46
CA ARG A 3 8.30 -8.60 -13.50
C ARG A 3 9.51 -7.78 -13.95
N ARG A 4 9.39 -6.47 -14.05
CA ARG A 4 10.48 -5.58 -14.47
C ARG A 4 11.52 -5.44 -13.37
N LEU A 5 11.06 -5.25 -12.12
CA LEU A 5 11.96 -5.20 -10.96
C LEU A 5 12.74 -6.50 -10.80
N GLY A 6 12.10 -7.68 -10.90
CA GLY A 6 12.79 -8.97 -10.82
C GLY A 6 13.84 -9.21 -11.90
N LYS A 7 13.81 -8.43 -13.00
CA LYS A 7 14.82 -8.44 -14.07
C LYS A 7 15.85 -7.31 -13.96
N ALA A 8 15.65 -6.37 -13.06
CA ALA A 8 16.55 -5.23 -12.91
C ALA A 8 17.93 -5.69 -12.36
N ARG A 9 18.99 -4.99 -12.83
CA ARG A 9 20.36 -5.25 -12.36
C ARG A 9 20.46 -4.84 -10.88
N GLY A 10 21.10 -5.68 -10.08
CA GLY A 10 21.27 -5.43 -8.63
C GLY A 10 20.10 -5.89 -7.76
N MET A 11 18.98 -6.30 -8.34
CA MET A 11 17.86 -6.87 -7.58
C MET A 11 18.08 -8.37 -7.37
N HIS A 12 18.18 -8.81 -6.13
CA HIS A 12 18.30 -10.23 -5.77
C HIS A 12 16.93 -10.89 -5.66
N ARG A 13 16.01 -10.24 -4.96
CA ARG A 13 14.65 -10.73 -4.74
C ARG A 13 13.65 -9.57 -4.68
N VAL A 14 12.49 -9.74 -5.28
CA VAL A 14 11.38 -8.80 -5.22
C VAL A 14 10.10 -9.56 -4.93
N GLU A 15 9.40 -9.16 -3.89
CA GLU A 15 8.16 -9.81 -3.48
C GLU A 15 7.01 -8.82 -3.41
N LEU A 16 5.88 -9.21 -3.97
CA LEU A 16 4.62 -8.52 -3.78
C LEU A 16 3.86 -9.22 -2.67
N LEU A 17 3.78 -8.59 -1.50
CA LEU A 17 2.90 -9.04 -0.44
C LEU A 17 1.49 -8.53 -0.70
N THR A 18 0.51 -9.40 -0.66
CA THR A 18 -0.89 -9.06 -0.87
C THR A 18 -1.80 -9.96 -0.05
N ARG A 19 -3.07 -9.60 0.03
CA ARG A 19 -4.06 -10.37 0.75
C ARG A 19 -4.37 -11.69 0.03
N LYS A 20 -4.42 -12.79 0.79
CA LYS A 20 -4.95 -14.07 0.32
C LYS A 20 -6.48 -13.99 0.27
N ILE A 21 -7.07 -14.41 -0.85
CA ILE A 21 -8.52 -14.39 -1.05
C ILE A 21 -8.96 -15.76 -1.55
N SER A 22 -9.94 -16.35 -0.88
CA SER A 22 -10.62 -17.56 -1.31
C SER A 22 -12.10 -17.24 -1.50
N ASP A 23 -12.51 -17.07 -2.76
CA ASP A 23 -13.87 -16.67 -3.11
C ASP A 23 -14.32 -17.42 -4.37
N ILE A 24 -15.54 -17.92 -4.39
CA ILE A 24 -16.09 -18.72 -5.49
C ILE A 24 -16.12 -17.93 -6.82
N GLY A 25 -16.26 -16.61 -6.76
CA GLY A 25 -16.31 -15.72 -7.93
C GLY A 25 -14.94 -15.32 -8.49
N LEU A 26 -13.84 -15.73 -7.86
CA LEU A 26 -12.48 -15.31 -8.23
C LEU A 26 -11.63 -16.50 -8.71
N SER A 27 -10.53 -16.18 -9.43
CA SER A 27 -9.54 -17.20 -9.82
C SER A 27 -8.95 -17.88 -8.58
N ALA A 28 -8.79 -19.20 -8.63
CA ALA A 28 -8.10 -19.99 -7.61
C ALA A 28 -6.65 -19.52 -7.35
N ASP A 29 -6.06 -18.74 -8.26
CA ASP A 29 -4.73 -18.15 -8.06
C ASP A 29 -4.67 -17.21 -6.85
N TYR A 30 -5.76 -16.53 -6.51
CA TYR A 30 -5.82 -15.64 -5.34
C TYR A 30 -5.79 -16.38 -4.00
N ALA A 31 -6.05 -17.69 -4.00
CA ALA A 31 -5.99 -18.56 -2.82
C ALA A 31 -4.60 -19.23 -2.65
N LYS A 32 -3.71 -19.16 -3.65
CA LYS A 32 -2.34 -19.68 -3.54
C LYS A 32 -1.51 -18.83 -2.58
N ASP A 33 -0.73 -19.46 -1.71
CA ASP A 33 0.17 -18.73 -0.81
C ASP A 33 1.29 -18.02 -1.58
N VAL A 34 1.88 -18.69 -2.56
CA VAL A 34 2.99 -18.17 -3.36
C VAL A 34 2.76 -18.42 -4.84
N GLU A 35 3.05 -17.41 -5.65
CA GLU A 35 3.05 -17.48 -7.12
C GLU A 35 4.38 -16.94 -7.66
N VAL A 36 5.15 -17.78 -8.31
CA VAL A 36 6.42 -17.39 -8.96
C VAL A 36 6.13 -16.62 -10.24
N VAL A 37 6.71 -15.42 -10.37
CA VAL A 37 6.54 -14.54 -11.55
C VAL A 37 7.79 -14.53 -12.43
N THR A 38 8.98 -14.56 -11.81
CA THR A 38 10.30 -14.76 -12.44
C THR A 38 11.20 -15.47 -11.43
N ASP A 39 12.41 -15.82 -11.83
CA ASP A 39 13.41 -16.45 -10.95
C ASP A 39 13.70 -15.63 -9.68
N ARG A 40 13.48 -14.30 -9.74
CA ARG A 40 13.76 -13.36 -8.65
C ARG A 40 12.54 -12.60 -8.18
N SER A 41 11.34 -12.90 -8.67
CA SER A 41 10.12 -12.22 -8.22
C SER A 41 8.95 -13.16 -8.02
N ARG A 42 8.19 -12.94 -6.96
CA ARG A 42 7.01 -13.74 -6.60
C ARG A 42 5.93 -12.88 -5.95
N ILE A 43 4.71 -13.36 -6.00
CA ILE A 43 3.58 -12.84 -5.25
C ILE A 43 3.41 -13.75 -4.04
N VAL A 44 3.35 -13.16 -2.86
CA VAL A 44 3.11 -13.83 -1.58
C VAL A 44 1.78 -13.33 -1.04
N ARG A 45 0.87 -14.26 -0.77
CA ARG A 45 -0.46 -13.92 -0.27
C ARG A 45 -0.58 -14.31 1.19
N LEU A 46 -0.93 -13.34 2.00
CA LEU A 46 -1.02 -13.48 3.45
C LEU A 46 -2.49 -13.40 3.90
N PRO A 47 -2.90 -14.17 4.89
CA PRO A 47 -4.20 -14.02 5.50
C PRO A 47 -4.40 -12.61 6.04
N CYS A 48 -5.61 -12.08 5.91
CA CYS A 48 -6.00 -10.77 6.45
C CYS A 48 -7.52 -10.67 6.47
N GLY A 49 -8.12 -10.79 7.64
CA GLY A 49 -9.56 -10.80 7.82
C GLY A 49 -10.26 -12.02 7.19
N PRO A 50 -11.54 -11.91 6.80
CA PRO A 50 -12.30 -12.97 6.19
C PRO A 50 -11.67 -13.50 4.91
N GLU A 51 -11.86 -14.77 4.57
CA GLU A 51 -11.27 -15.39 3.38
C GLU A 51 -11.82 -14.86 2.06
N GLY A 52 -13.08 -14.41 2.01
CA GLY A 52 -13.73 -13.87 0.83
C GLY A 52 -13.24 -12.48 0.43
N TYR A 53 -13.67 -12.02 -0.75
CA TYR A 53 -13.35 -10.68 -1.22
C TYR A 53 -13.94 -9.61 -0.29
N LEU A 54 -13.15 -8.58 0.00
CA LEU A 54 -13.57 -7.37 0.71
C LEU A 54 -13.28 -6.14 -0.15
N PRO A 55 -14.22 -5.19 -0.28
CA PRO A 55 -13.89 -3.84 -0.75
C PRO A 55 -12.76 -3.24 0.07
N LYS A 56 -11.87 -2.49 -0.57
CA LYS A 56 -10.70 -1.90 0.09
C LYS A 56 -11.05 -1.01 1.29
N GLU A 57 -12.19 -0.34 1.24
CA GLU A 57 -12.69 0.49 2.32
C GLU A 57 -13.04 -0.31 3.59
N GLN A 58 -13.22 -1.61 3.48
CA GLN A 58 -13.50 -2.53 4.59
C GLN A 58 -12.25 -3.25 5.12
N LEU A 59 -11.07 -2.98 4.58
CA LEU A 59 -9.82 -3.63 5.00
C LEU A 59 -9.21 -3.02 6.26
N TRP A 60 -9.52 -1.77 6.59
CA TRP A 60 -8.91 -1.04 7.71
C TRP A 60 -8.86 -1.82 9.03
N PRO A 61 -9.93 -2.49 9.49
CA PRO A 61 -9.90 -3.25 10.74
C PRO A 61 -8.93 -4.44 10.74
N TYR A 62 -8.51 -4.90 9.56
CA TYR A 62 -7.68 -6.11 9.41
C TYR A 62 -6.23 -5.81 9.06
N LEU A 63 -5.85 -4.54 8.81
CA LEU A 63 -4.49 -4.19 8.38
C LEU A 63 -3.44 -4.55 9.43
N GLN A 64 -3.77 -4.51 10.72
CA GLN A 64 -2.86 -4.96 11.77
C GLN A 64 -2.54 -6.45 11.65
N GLU A 65 -3.54 -7.29 11.39
CA GLU A 65 -3.35 -8.72 11.15
C GLU A 65 -2.43 -8.96 9.93
N PHE A 66 -2.60 -8.16 8.87
CA PHE A 66 -1.71 -8.24 7.70
C PHE A 66 -0.28 -7.88 8.06
N ILE A 67 -0.04 -6.82 8.85
CA ILE A 67 1.28 -6.42 9.33
C ILE A 67 1.93 -7.55 10.12
N ASP A 68 1.21 -8.14 11.07
CA ASP A 68 1.72 -9.23 11.91
C ASP A 68 2.10 -10.47 11.08
N ASN A 69 1.28 -10.80 10.09
CA ASN A 69 1.53 -11.91 9.16
C ASN A 69 2.72 -11.62 8.22
N ALA A 70 2.86 -10.37 7.76
CA ALA A 70 3.98 -9.95 6.93
C ALA A 70 5.31 -9.99 7.71
N LEU A 71 5.32 -9.50 8.95
CA LEU A 71 6.50 -9.57 9.82
C LEU A 71 6.89 -11.01 10.14
N ARG A 72 5.92 -11.87 10.41
CA ARG A 72 6.15 -13.31 10.61
C ARG A 72 6.74 -13.94 9.35
N TYR A 73 6.17 -13.65 8.20
CA TYR A 73 6.68 -14.13 6.91
C TYR A 73 8.13 -13.69 6.68
N ILE A 74 8.44 -12.39 6.86
CA ILE A 74 9.81 -11.86 6.69
C ILE A 74 10.79 -12.55 7.64
N ARG A 75 10.43 -12.70 8.91
CA ARG A 75 11.25 -13.42 9.90
C ARG A 75 11.52 -14.87 9.47
N ASP A 76 10.49 -15.56 8.99
CA ASP A 76 10.60 -16.97 8.60
C ASP A 76 11.42 -17.17 7.29
N GLN A 77 11.59 -16.09 6.48
CA GLN A 77 12.54 -16.10 5.36
C GLN A 77 14.01 -15.95 5.82
N GLY A 78 14.27 -15.49 7.04
CA GLY A 78 15.61 -15.29 7.57
C GLY A 78 16.38 -14.10 7.00
N GLU A 79 15.73 -13.26 6.19
CA GLU A 79 16.34 -12.10 5.54
C GLU A 79 15.41 -10.88 5.71
N VAL A 80 16.00 -9.75 6.16
CA VAL A 80 15.29 -8.46 6.22
C VAL A 80 15.40 -7.79 4.85
N PRO A 81 14.29 -7.28 4.28
CA PRO A 81 14.35 -6.57 3.01
C PRO A 81 15.12 -5.26 3.12
N ASP A 82 15.80 -4.85 2.04
CA ASP A 82 16.54 -3.57 1.99
C ASP A 82 15.61 -2.35 1.97
N ALA A 83 14.38 -2.51 1.47
CA ALA A 83 13.36 -1.47 1.40
C ALA A 83 11.96 -2.08 1.26
N ILE A 84 10.96 -1.28 1.58
CA ILE A 84 9.55 -1.62 1.35
C ILE A 84 8.85 -0.53 0.56
N HIS A 85 8.02 -0.91 -0.42
CA HIS A 85 7.25 0.00 -1.25
C HIS A 85 5.76 -0.17 -1.01
N GLY A 86 5.14 0.82 -0.40
CA GLY A 86 3.69 0.89 -0.18
C GLY A 86 2.93 1.46 -1.38
N HIS A 87 1.83 0.84 -1.75
CA HIS A 87 0.92 1.29 -2.79
C HIS A 87 -0.47 1.56 -2.21
N TYR A 88 -1.09 2.69 -2.55
CA TYR A 88 -2.33 3.18 -1.96
C TYR A 88 -2.21 3.49 -0.45
N ALA A 89 -3.25 4.06 0.14
CA ALA A 89 -3.25 4.45 1.54
C ALA A 89 -3.07 3.26 2.51
N ASP A 90 -3.78 2.18 2.27
CA ASP A 90 -3.69 0.93 3.04
C ASP A 90 -2.30 0.28 2.91
N GLY A 91 -1.76 0.17 1.70
CA GLY A 91 -0.42 -0.34 1.48
C GLY A 91 0.68 0.58 2.01
N GLY A 92 0.49 1.90 1.97
CA GLY A 92 1.37 2.89 2.59
C GLY A 92 1.41 2.74 4.11
N PHE A 93 0.25 2.65 4.75
CA PHE A 93 0.12 2.41 6.19
C PHE A 93 0.85 1.13 6.63
N VAL A 94 0.57 0.02 5.94
CA VAL A 94 1.22 -1.27 6.23
C VAL A 94 2.74 -1.19 6.06
N ALA A 95 3.20 -0.63 4.93
CA ALA A 95 4.63 -0.49 4.64
C ALA A 95 5.34 0.34 5.70
N THR A 96 4.76 1.47 6.10
CA THR A 96 5.31 2.35 7.13
C THR A 96 5.46 1.64 8.46
N ARG A 97 4.43 0.90 8.89
CA ARG A 97 4.47 0.15 10.16
C ARG A 97 5.52 -0.96 10.15
N ILE A 98 5.61 -1.73 9.07
CA ILE A 98 6.62 -2.78 8.92
C ILE A 98 8.02 -2.15 8.90
N ALA A 99 8.23 -1.10 8.12
CA ALA A 99 9.51 -0.43 8.00
C ALA A 99 10.02 0.15 9.33
N LYS A 100 9.15 0.78 10.11
CA LYS A 100 9.48 1.27 11.46
C LYS A 100 9.97 0.16 12.39
N ILE A 101 9.35 -1.02 12.32
CA ILE A 101 9.74 -2.17 13.14
C ILE A 101 11.08 -2.77 12.70
N LEU A 102 11.31 -2.82 11.38
CA LEU A 102 12.51 -3.43 10.80
C LEU A 102 13.68 -2.45 10.65
N GLY A 103 13.47 -1.15 10.80
CA GLY A 103 14.50 -0.12 10.60
C GLY A 103 14.93 0.02 9.14
N ILE A 104 14.01 -0.11 8.18
CA ILE A 104 14.27 -0.05 6.73
C ILE A 104 13.55 1.12 6.05
N PRO A 105 14.04 1.62 4.89
CA PRO A 105 13.40 2.70 4.17
C PRO A 105 12.03 2.33 3.59
N VAL A 106 11.13 3.33 3.56
CA VAL A 106 9.81 3.25 2.91
C VAL A 106 9.84 4.04 1.62
N PHE A 107 9.35 3.40 0.54
CA PHE A 107 8.97 4.07 -0.69
C PHE A 107 7.45 4.07 -0.81
N TYR A 108 6.89 5.11 -1.43
CA TYR A 108 5.45 5.26 -1.48
C TYR A 108 4.94 5.68 -2.86
N THR A 109 3.81 5.10 -3.28
CA THR A 109 3.04 5.53 -4.46
C THR A 109 1.55 5.52 -4.12
N ALA A 110 0.95 6.69 -3.98
CA ALA A 110 -0.45 6.80 -3.55
C ALA A 110 -1.47 6.33 -4.61
N HIS A 111 -1.17 6.48 -5.91
CA HIS A 111 -2.08 6.25 -7.05
C HIS A 111 -3.38 7.06 -7.03
N SER A 112 -3.85 7.45 -5.86
CA SER A 112 -5.04 8.25 -5.61
C SER A 112 -4.97 8.75 -4.18
N LEU A 113 -5.17 10.02 -3.96
CA LEU A 113 -5.02 10.69 -2.68
C LEU A 113 -6.38 11.04 -2.07
N GLY A 114 -6.50 10.79 -0.76
CA GLY A 114 -7.75 10.90 0.00
C GLY A 114 -8.29 12.32 0.08
N ARG A 115 -7.44 13.32 0.36
CA ARG A 115 -7.85 14.73 0.45
C ARG A 115 -8.48 15.20 -0.86
N PHE A 116 -7.83 14.95 -2.00
CA PHE A 116 -8.35 15.32 -3.32
C PHE A 116 -9.64 14.55 -3.67
N LYS A 117 -9.67 13.25 -3.44
CA LYS A 117 -10.86 12.42 -3.70
C LYS A 117 -12.06 12.86 -2.86
N ARG A 118 -11.84 13.15 -1.56
CA ARG A 118 -12.89 13.63 -0.65
C ARG A 118 -13.48 14.94 -1.14
N GLU A 119 -12.65 15.92 -1.47
CA GLU A 119 -13.09 17.23 -1.96
C GLU A 119 -13.95 17.08 -3.23
N ARG A 120 -13.48 16.28 -4.20
CA ARG A 120 -14.25 16.02 -5.42
C ARG A 120 -15.62 15.40 -5.13
N ILE A 121 -15.69 14.37 -4.28
CA ILE A 121 -16.96 13.70 -3.94
C ILE A 121 -17.93 14.64 -3.23
N LEU A 122 -17.42 15.51 -2.37
CA LEU A 122 -18.24 16.51 -1.69
C LEU A 122 -18.75 17.58 -2.66
N SER A 123 -17.94 18.03 -3.61
CA SER A 123 -18.34 18.98 -4.66
C SER A 123 -19.38 18.40 -5.63
N GLU A 124 -19.37 17.08 -5.83
CA GLU A 124 -20.38 16.34 -6.59
C GLU A 124 -21.70 16.14 -5.82
N GLY A 125 -21.82 16.66 -4.59
CA GLY A 125 -23.08 16.72 -3.81
C GLY A 125 -23.26 15.60 -2.79
N MET A 126 -22.26 14.73 -2.57
CA MET A 126 -22.34 13.74 -1.48
C MET A 126 -22.20 14.43 -0.12
N SER A 127 -23.08 14.12 0.84
CA SER A 127 -22.96 14.69 2.19
C SER A 127 -21.70 14.18 2.91
N PRO A 128 -21.05 15.00 3.77
CA PRO A 128 -19.87 14.60 4.52
C PRO A 128 -20.05 13.32 5.33
N ARG A 129 -21.21 13.15 5.97
CA ARG A 129 -21.51 11.97 6.78
C ARG A 129 -21.60 10.68 5.95
N VAL A 130 -22.21 10.74 4.77
CA VAL A 130 -22.33 9.60 3.85
C VAL A 130 -20.97 9.28 3.26
N SER A 131 -20.23 10.29 2.86
CA SER A 131 -18.86 10.17 2.33
C SER A 131 -17.93 9.48 3.33
N GLU A 132 -17.94 9.92 4.59
CA GLU A 132 -17.11 9.33 5.63
C GLU A 132 -17.47 7.86 5.90
N ARG A 133 -18.77 7.57 6.07
CA ARG A 133 -19.23 6.20 6.31
C ARG A 133 -18.86 5.24 5.15
N LYS A 134 -18.82 5.74 3.92
CA LYS A 134 -18.57 4.91 2.74
C LYS A 134 -17.10 4.73 2.42
N PHE A 135 -16.27 5.74 2.65
CA PHE A 135 -14.90 5.79 2.16
C PHE A 135 -13.84 5.87 3.26
N HIS A 136 -14.25 6.02 4.53
CA HIS A 136 -13.33 6.12 5.68
C HIS A 136 -12.21 7.14 5.43
N PHE A 137 -12.58 8.35 4.94
CA PHE A 137 -11.60 9.36 4.54
C PHE A 137 -10.72 9.82 5.68
N ARG A 138 -11.21 9.82 6.90
CA ARG A 138 -10.42 10.18 8.08
C ARG A 138 -9.25 9.21 8.25
N GLU A 139 -9.53 7.92 8.39
CA GLU A 139 -8.50 6.88 8.56
C GLU A 139 -7.55 6.84 7.37
N ARG A 140 -8.11 7.00 6.16
CA ARG A 140 -7.33 7.03 4.94
C ARG A 140 -6.35 8.20 4.90
N ILE A 141 -6.79 9.43 5.19
CA ILE A 141 -5.96 10.64 5.16
C ILE A 141 -4.90 10.59 6.28
N GLU A 142 -5.27 10.14 7.48
CA GLU A 142 -4.33 9.93 8.58
C GLU A 142 -3.22 8.94 8.20
N ALA A 143 -3.56 7.85 7.52
CA ALA A 143 -2.60 6.87 7.01
C ALA A 143 -1.68 7.44 5.91
N GLU A 144 -2.23 8.25 5.00
CA GLU A 144 -1.46 8.93 3.96
C GLU A 144 -0.49 9.96 4.56
N GLU A 145 -0.91 10.74 5.58
CA GLU A 145 -0.03 11.65 6.32
C GLU A 145 1.10 10.90 7.03
N GLU A 146 0.80 9.84 7.77
CA GLU A 146 1.82 9.04 8.45
C GLU A 146 2.81 8.44 7.43
N THR A 147 2.32 8.02 6.28
CA THR A 147 3.17 7.45 5.22
C THR A 147 4.08 8.52 4.61
N LEU A 148 3.56 9.71 4.30
CA LEU A 148 4.33 10.83 3.76
C LEU A 148 5.40 11.32 4.73
N GLU A 149 5.10 11.38 6.02
CA GLU A 149 6.06 11.74 7.08
C GLU A 149 7.28 10.82 7.12
N HIS A 150 7.10 9.54 6.76
CA HIS A 150 8.13 8.51 6.92
C HIS A 150 8.71 8.00 5.60
N ALA A 151 8.15 8.40 4.46
CA ALA A 151 8.63 7.96 3.16
C ALA A 151 9.95 8.66 2.79
N GLU A 152 11.00 7.87 2.55
CA GLU A 152 12.26 8.38 1.99
C GLU A 152 12.11 8.77 0.51
N LEU A 153 11.18 8.11 -0.18
CA LEU A 153 10.92 8.38 -1.59
C LEU A 153 9.43 8.22 -1.89
N VAL A 154 8.85 9.25 -2.50
CA VAL A 154 7.48 9.23 -3.02
C VAL A 154 7.52 9.27 -4.54
N ILE A 155 6.88 8.28 -5.18
CA ILE A 155 6.82 8.17 -6.63
C ILE A 155 5.45 8.62 -7.08
N ALA A 156 5.39 9.72 -7.81
CA ALA A 156 4.18 10.29 -8.41
C ALA A 156 4.11 9.98 -9.91
N SER A 157 2.91 10.02 -10.48
CA SER A 157 2.71 9.75 -11.90
C SER A 157 2.98 10.98 -12.78
N THR A 158 2.81 12.19 -12.22
CA THR A 158 2.97 13.45 -12.94
C THR A 158 3.35 14.59 -11.99
N ASN A 159 4.01 15.63 -12.52
CA ASN A 159 4.27 16.87 -11.77
C ASN A 159 2.98 17.53 -11.27
N ASN A 160 1.92 17.49 -12.08
CA ASN A 160 0.62 18.01 -11.68
C ASN A 160 0.06 17.30 -10.44
N GLU A 161 0.24 15.99 -10.32
CA GLU A 161 -0.15 15.23 -9.12
C GLU A 161 0.63 15.73 -7.89
N VAL A 162 1.93 15.96 -8.03
CA VAL A 162 2.77 16.52 -6.96
C VAL A 162 2.27 17.89 -6.52
N GLU A 163 2.05 18.80 -7.44
CA GLU A 163 1.71 20.20 -7.16
C GLU A 163 0.26 20.41 -6.69
N THR A 164 -0.68 19.56 -7.13
CA THR A 164 -2.11 19.75 -6.86
C THR A 164 -2.72 18.79 -5.87
N GLN A 165 -2.12 17.61 -5.68
CA GLN A 165 -2.66 16.58 -4.80
C GLN A 165 -1.78 16.33 -3.58
N TYR A 166 -0.51 16.00 -3.76
CA TYR A 166 0.41 15.80 -2.63
C TYR A 166 0.64 17.09 -1.84
N ALA A 167 0.77 18.25 -2.50
CA ALA A 167 0.94 19.54 -1.84
C ALA A 167 -0.22 19.96 -0.89
N ARG A 168 -1.30 19.16 -0.82
CA ARG A 168 -2.40 19.37 0.14
C ARG A 168 -2.15 18.68 1.49
N TYR A 169 -1.08 17.90 1.62
CA TYR A 169 -0.75 17.16 2.83
C TYR A 169 0.24 17.95 3.69
N ASP A 170 0.08 17.83 5.00
CA ASP A 170 0.88 18.58 5.96
C ASP A 170 2.33 18.06 5.99
N HIS A 171 2.52 16.76 5.75
CA HIS A 171 3.83 16.10 5.65
C HIS A 171 4.36 15.99 4.22
N TYR A 172 3.90 16.87 3.34
CA TYR A 172 4.42 16.95 1.97
C TYR A 172 5.86 17.45 1.95
N ASP A 173 6.76 16.66 1.41
CA ASP A 173 8.14 17.03 1.13
C ASP A 173 8.43 16.93 -0.37
N LYS A 174 8.67 18.09 -1.00
CA LYS A 174 8.94 18.15 -2.44
C LYS A 174 10.27 17.46 -2.80
N ASP A 175 11.25 17.48 -1.93
CA ASP A 175 12.58 16.91 -2.19
C ASP A 175 12.55 15.37 -2.15
N ALA A 176 11.56 14.77 -1.46
CA ALA A 176 11.31 13.33 -1.48
C ALA A 176 10.53 12.86 -2.72
N MET A 177 9.98 13.78 -3.54
CA MET A 177 9.16 13.43 -4.71
C MET A 177 9.99 13.07 -5.93
N ARG A 178 9.52 12.07 -6.68
CA ARG A 178 10.02 11.70 -8.02
C ARG A 178 8.83 11.44 -8.96
N VAL A 179 8.98 11.81 -10.21
CA VAL A 179 7.98 11.65 -11.29
C VAL A 179 8.53 10.73 -12.37
#